data_75f154cb2ebc304529ee85f4152242fc
#
_entry.id   75f154cb2ebc304529ee85f4152242fc
#
_cell.length_a   1.000
_cell.length_b   1.000
_cell.length_c   1.000
_cell.angle_alpha   90.00
_cell.angle_beta   90.00
_cell.angle_gamma   90.00
#
_symmetry.space_group_name_H-M   'P 1'
#
loop_
_entity.id
_entity.type
_entity.pdbx_description
1 polymer ?
#
loop_
_entity_poly.entity_id
_entity_poly.type
_entity_poly.pdbx_seq_one_letter_code
_entity_poly.pdbx_strand_id
1 'polypeptide(L)'
;MKIKTEFFQDNGFLIIKNFYSKKLIYKIKKNIFEISKEIYKKYNSNFLKKNFNPNNFDYFVLKARKERNNEVTSAVYDACKKLSGFYEIISDKKLNKIAEKLIGSRRLGILPGGFGIRIDYPKDRYWKARLHQDYTSQLGSPNGIVCYTPLGNLTQRKGPVILYTKSHKRGVFNTKVDLSGLKKKKTYDPYYIKISKKNLKKYKIKYLNLKETDLGIFHFLLLHESGFNSSNKIRWSMVHRIFDFSHKQAINQNYIGGLMEGNIFDKNKNIKYL
;
A
#
# COMPACT_ATOMS: atom_id res chain seq x y z
N MET A 1 -8.91 -19.28 -13.96
CA MET A 1 -8.20 -19.42 -12.68
C MET A 1 -9.22 -19.60 -11.57
N LYS A 2 -9.15 -20.69 -10.80
CA LYS A 2 -10.02 -20.95 -9.64
C LYS A 2 -9.53 -20.07 -8.47
N ILE A 3 -10.36 -19.16 -7.98
CA ILE A 3 -10.04 -18.32 -6.84
C ILE A 3 -10.28 -19.09 -5.54
N LYS A 4 -9.29 -19.09 -4.66
CA LYS A 4 -9.36 -19.78 -3.35
C LYS A 4 -10.09 -18.89 -2.32
N THR A 5 -11.41 -18.69 -2.53
CA THR A 5 -12.23 -17.80 -1.70
C THR A 5 -12.27 -18.27 -0.25
N GLU A 6 -12.49 -19.55 0.01
CA GLU A 6 -12.50 -20.13 1.36
C GLU A 6 -11.19 -19.91 2.11
N PHE A 7 -10.05 -20.09 1.39
CA PHE A 7 -8.74 -19.81 1.97
C PHE A 7 -8.60 -18.33 2.36
N PHE A 8 -9.08 -17.40 1.51
CA PHE A 8 -9.06 -15.97 1.80
C PHE A 8 -9.95 -15.65 3.01
N GLN A 9 -11.17 -16.17 3.06
CA GLN A 9 -12.10 -15.96 4.17
C GLN A 9 -11.55 -16.54 5.49
N ASP A 10 -10.81 -17.65 5.44
CA ASP A 10 -10.21 -18.22 6.64
C ASP A 10 -8.94 -17.47 7.08
N ASN A 11 -8.05 -17.11 6.16
CA ASN A 11 -6.72 -16.58 6.48
C ASN A 11 -6.59 -15.06 6.37
N GLY A 12 -7.51 -14.38 5.67
CA GLY A 12 -7.53 -12.94 5.46
C GLY A 12 -6.57 -12.45 4.37
N PHE A 13 -5.95 -13.34 3.60
CA PHE A 13 -5.07 -12.96 2.48
C PHE A 13 -5.07 -13.99 1.37
N LEU A 14 -4.64 -13.54 0.17
CA LEU A 14 -4.42 -14.38 -0.99
C LEU A 14 -3.20 -13.87 -1.78
N ILE A 15 -2.44 -14.79 -2.40
CA ILE A 15 -1.36 -14.44 -3.32
C ILE A 15 -1.67 -15.07 -4.67
N ILE A 16 -1.70 -14.24 -5.70
CA ILE A 16 -1.91 -14.66 -7.08
C ILE A 16 -0.60 -14.44 -7.85
N LYS A 17 0.01 -15.53 -8.26
CA LYS A 17 1.28 -15.51 -8.98
C LYS A 17 1.09 -15.10 -10.42
N ASN A 18 2.05 -14.33 -10.97
CA ASN A 18 2.09 -13.91 -12.38
C ASN A 18 0.76 -13.29 -12.84
N PHE A 19 0.17 -12.44 -12.00
CA PHE A 19 -1.13 -11.81 -12.27
C PHE A 19 -1.03 -10.74 -13.36
N TYR A 20 -0.04 -9.85 -13.24
CA TYR A 20 0.21 -8.80 -14.21
C TYR A 20 1.24 -9.22 -15.26
N SER A 21 1.11 -8.70 -16.47
CA SER A 21 2.09 -8.93 -17.53
C SER A 21 3.42 -8.22 -17.24
N LYS A 22 4.52 -8.84 -17.62
CA LYS A 22 5.85 -8.20 -17.57
C LYS A 22 5.89 -6.90 -18.38
N LYS A 23 5.15 -6.83 -19.50
CA LYS A 23 5.05 -5.64 -20.36
C LYS A 23 4.45 -4.44 -19.60
N LEU A 24 3.39 -4.66 -18.81
CA LEU A 24 2.76 -3.61 -18.00
C LEU A 24 3.72 -3.12 -16.91
N ILE A 25 4.37 -4.01 -16.18
CA ILE A 25 5.34 -3.64 -15.14
C ILE A 25 6.53 -2.90 -15.73
N TYR A 26 7.04 -3.35 -16.89
CA TYR A 26 8.10 -2.65 -17.63
C TYR A 26 7.69 -1.23 -18.03
N LYS A 27 6.48 -1.04 -18.58
CA LYS A 27 5.91 0.27 -18.94
C LYS A 27 5.89 1.21 -17.74
N ILE A 28 5.41 0.74 -16.59
CA ILE A 28 5.34 1.54 -15.36
C ILE A 28 6.74 1.94 -14.88
N LYS A 29 7.69 1.00 -14.85
CA LYS A 29 9.09 1.29 -14.48
C LYS A 29 9.72 2.32 -15.43
N LYS A 30 9.48 2.20 -16.73
CA LYS A 30 9.99 3.15 -17.72
C LYS A 30 9.41 4.54 -17.49
N ASN A 31 8.12 4.65 -17.24
CA ASN A 31 7.47 5.93 -16.93
C ASN A 31 8.03 6.56 -15.64
N ILE A 32 8.23 5.78 -14.59
CA ILE A 32 8.85 6.27 -13.35
C ILE A 32 10.27 6.78 -13.63
N PHE A 33 11.06 6.05 -14.43
CA PHE A 33 12.41 6.47 -14.78
C PHE A 33 12.41 7.79 -15.54
N GLU A 34 11.60 7.92 -16.61
CA GLU A 34 11.56 9.14 -17.43
C GLU A 34 11.07 10.35 -16.61
N ILE A 35 10.01 10.19 -15.84
CA ILE A 35 9.52 11.26 -14.96
C ILE A 35 10.59 11.68 -13.94
N SER A 36 11.20 10.72 -13.27
CA SER A 36 12.22 11.01 -12.26
C SER A 36 13.46 11.65 -12.85
N LYS A 37 13.82 11.29 -14.09
CA LYS A 37 14.90 11.89 -14.86
C LYS A 37 14.64 13.37 -15.16
N GLU A 38 13.46 13.71 -15.68
CA GLU A 38 13.11 15.09 -16.01
C GLU A 38 12.98 15.96 -14.75
N ILE A 39 12.37 15.45 -13.69
CA ILE A 39 12.29 16.15 -12.41
C ILE A 39 13.70 16.37 -11.84
N TYR A 40 14.54 15.32 -11.82
CA TYR A 40 15.91 15.43 -11.31
C TYR A 40 16.73 16.46 -12.11
N LYS A 41 16.61 16.47 -13.46
CA LYS A 41 17.26 17.45 -14.35
C LYS A 41 16.85 18.88 -14.02
N LYS A 42 15.57 19.14 -13.76
CA LYS A 42 15.06 20.47 -13.39
C LYS A 42 15.74 21.04 -12.13
N TYR A 43 16.06 20.20 -11.16
CA TYR A 43 16.62 20.62 -9.87
C TYR A 43 18.14 20.46 -9.76
N ASN A 44 18.83 20.01 -10.83
CA ASN A 44 20.27 19.76 -10.78
C ASN A 44 20.96 20.24 -12.06
N SER A 45 21.79 21.27 -11.95
CA SER A 45 22.57 21.82 -13.07
C SER A 45 23.56 20.82 -13.67
N ASN A 46 24.15 19.95 -12.83
CA ASN A 46 25.11 18.91 -13.23
C ASN A 46 24.40 17.58 -13.49
N PHE A 47 23.54 17.58 -14.48
CA PHE A 47 22.76 16.39 -14.86
C PHE A 47 23.61 15.36 -15.59
N LEU A 48 23.72 14.15 -15.05
CA LEU A 48 24.34 13.01 -15.70
C LEU A 48 23.32 12.25 -16.56
N LYS A 49 23.56 12.20 -17.87
CA LYS A 49 22.74 11.41 -18.79
C LYS A 49 22.83 9.93 -18.42
N LYS A 50 21.68 9.29 -18.20
CA LYS A 50 21.56 7.87 -17.89
C LYS A 50 20.49 7.24 -18.74
N ASN A 51 20.76 6.02 -19.23
CA ASN A 51 19.79 5.26 -20.00
C ASN A 51 18.91 4.43 -19.06
N PHE A 52 17.68 4.16 -19.49
CA PHE A 52 16.74 3.31 -18.75
C PHE A 52 17.27 1.88 -18.62
N ASN A 53 17.18 1.36 -17.39
CA ASN A 53 17.41 -0.04 -17.08
C ASN A 53 16.31 -0.51 -16.09
N PRO A 54 15.51 -1.55 -16.42
CA PRO A 54 14.41 -1.99 -15.56
C PRO A 54 14.84 -2.47 -14.18
N ASN A 55 16.11 -2.85 -13.99
CA ASN A 55 16.67 -3.25 -12.70
C ASN A 55 17.17 -2.06 -11.87
N ASN A 56 17.24 -0.87 -12.45
CA ASN A 56 17.70 0.36 -11.84
C ASN A 56 16.86 1.57 -12.32
N PHE A 57 15.57 1.35 -12.51
CA PHE A 57 14.62 2.35 -12.98
C PHE A 57 14.46 3.53 -12.03
N ASP A 58 14.83 3.35 -10.77
CA ASP A 58 14.75 4.32 -9.69
C ASP A 58 16.06 5.07 -9.42
N TYR A 59 16.99 5.04 -10.38
CA TYR A 59 18.33 5.65 -10.24
C TYR A 59 18.27 7.09 -9.76
N PHE A 60 17.47 7.95 -10.41
CA PHE A 60 17.39 9.38 -10.07
C PHE A 60 16.75 9.62 -8.70
N VAL A 61 15.75 8.81 -8.33
CA VAL A 61 15.09 8.90 -7.01
C VAL A 61 16.08 8.51 -5.90
N LEU A 62 16.83 7.43 -6.09
CA LEU A 62 17.82 7.00 -5.11
C LEU A 62 18.97 8.00 -4.99
N LYS A 63 19.39 8.59 -6.12
CA LYS A 63 20.41 9.65 -6.15
C LYS A 63 19.93 10.89 -5.38
N ALA A 64 18.75 11.41 -5.72
CA ALA A 64 18.14 12.56 -5.03
C ALA A 64 18.02 12.30 -3.52
N ARG A 65 17.62 11.09 -3.10
CA ARG A 65 17.53 10.71 -1.69
C ARG A 65 18.88 10.76 -0.98
N LYS A 66 19.95 10.30 -1.62
CA LYS A 66 21.32 10.38 -1.10
C LYS A 66 21.80 11.82 -0.96
N GLU A 67 21.43 12.68 -1.88
CA GLU A 67 21.73 14.11 -1.90
C GLU A 67 20.80 14.91 -0.95
N ARG A 68 19.88 14.25 -0.27
CA ARG A 68 18.86 14.88 0.60
C ARG A 68 17.96 15.87 -0.13
N ASN A 69 17.80 15.70 -1.46
CA ASN A 69 16.93 16.55 -2.28
C ASN A 69 15.47 16.08 -2.11
N ASN A 70 14.78 16.67 -1.13
CA ASN A 70 13.39 16.33 -0.82
C ASN A 70 12.41 16.83 -1.89
N GLU A 71 12.72 17.90 -2.61
CA GLU A 71 11.87 18.44 -3.67
C GLU A 71 11.72 17.43 -4.80
N VAL A 72 12.84 16.86 -5.28
CA VAL A 72 12.82 15.80 -6.29
C VAL A 72 12.04 14.58 -5.81
N THR A 73 12.31 14.10 -4.59
CA THR A 73 11.65 12.88 -4.09
C THR A 73 10.15 13.06 -3.88
N SER A 74 9.70 14.23 -3.43
CA SER A 74 8.28 14.57 -3.28
C SER A 74 7.60 14.72 -4.63
N ALA A 75 8.20 15.47 -5.55
CA ALA A 75 7.65 15.68 -6.89
C ALA A 75 7.50 14.35 -7.66
N VAL A 76 8.48 13.44 -7.56
CA VAL A 76 8.38 12.10 -8.16
C VAL A 76 7.27 11.29 -7.51
N TYR A 77 7.13 11.32 -6.18
CA TYR A 77 6.06 10.63 -5.48
C TYR A 77 4.68 11.08 -5.96
N ASP A 78 4.46 12.40 -6.10
CA ASP A 78 3.19 12.96 -6.54
C ASP A 78 2.91 12.70 -8.04
N ALA A 79 3.94 12.74 -8.87
CA ALA A 79 3.83 12.41 -10.29
C ALA A 79 3.47 10.92 -10.50
N CYS A 80 4.08 10.01 -9.73
CA CYS A 80 3.83 8.59 -9.84
C CYS A 80 2.38 8.19 -9.57
N LYS A 81 1.65 8.92 -8.73
CA LYS A 81 0.22 8.70 -8.47
C LYS A 81 -0.66 8.91 -9.71
N LYS A 82 -0.17 9.67 -10.69
CA LYS A 82 -0.91 10.08 -11.90
C LYS A 82 -0.57 9.22 -13.13
N LEU A 83 0.25 8.18 -12.97
CA LEU A 83 0.66 7.31 -14.07
C LEU A 83 -0.50 6.52 -14.65
N SER A 84 -0.74 6.63 -15.96
CA SER A 84 -1.79 5.88 -16.66
C SER A 84 -1.67 4.37 -16.46
N GLY A 85 -0.46 3.82 -16.47
CA GLY A 85 -0.23 2.39 -16.21
C GLY A 85 -0.65 1.95 -14.80
N PHE A 86 -0.67 2.85 -13.83
CA PHE A 86 -1.20 2.55 -12.50
C PHE A 86 -2.74 2.49 -12.52
N TYR A 87 -3.39 3.37 -13.28
CA TYR A 87 -4.84 3.32 -13.47
C TYR A 87 -5.28 2.06 -14.25
N GLU A 88 -4.47 1.58 -15.20
CA GLU A 88 -4.69 0.29 -15.86
C GLU A 88 -4.76 -0.87 -14.84
N ILE A 89 -3.94 -0.82 -13.79
CA ILE A 89 -3.95 -1.80 -12.69
C ILE A 89 -5.21 -1.68 -11.83
N ILE A 90 -5.60 -0.46 -11.47
CA ILE A 90 -6.76 -0.20 -10.61
C ILE A 90 -8.07 -0.64 -11.32
N SER A 91 -8.17 -0.39 -12.62
CA SER A 91 -9.35 -0.68 -13.44
C SER A 91 -9.32 -2.07 -14.13
N ASP A 92 -8.39 -2.93 -13.77
CA ASP A 92 -8.26 -4.27 -14.37
C ASP A 92 -9.53 -5.09 -14.17
N LYS A 93 -10.20 -5.48 -15.27
CA LYS A 93 -11.47 -6.22 -15.24
C LYS A 93 -11.34 -7.59 -14.57
N LYS A 94 -10.18 -8.24 -14.69
CA LYS A 94 -9.93 -9.54 -14.06
C LYS A 94 -9.79 -9.37 -12.55
N LEU A 95 -9.14 -8.28 -12.11
CA LEU A 95 -9.04 -7.95 -10.69
C LEU A 95 -10.41 -7.65 -10.08
N ASN A 96 -11.24 -6.87 -10.77
CA ASN A 96 -12.60 -6.57 -10.30
C ASN A 96 -13.44 -7.85 -10.10
N LYS A 97 -13.39 -8.79 -11.05
CA LYS A 97 -14.05 -10.10 -10.89
C LYS A 97 -13.53 -10.93 -9.70
N ILE A 98 -12.25 -10.78 -9.38
CA ILE A 98 -11.67 -11.42 -8.19
C ILE A 98 -12.17 -10.73 -6.93
N ALA A 99 -12.17 -9.39 -6.91
CA ALA A 99 -12.67 -8.59 -5.81
C ALA A 99 -14.14 -8.91 -5.52
N GLU A 100 -15.01 -8.98 -6.52
CA GLU A 100 -16.41 -9.40 -6.37
C GLU A 100 -16.54 -10.73 -5.63
N LYS A 101 -15.73 -11.72 -5.99
CA LYS A 101 -15.77 -13.03 -5.34
C LYS A 101 -15.24 -13.01 -3.91
N LEU A 102 -14.16 -12.26 -3.64
CA LEU A 102 -13.55 -12.21 -2.31
C LEU A 102 -14.37 -11.36 -1.33
N ILE A 103 -14.96 -10.28 -1.81
CA ILE A 103 -15.80 -9.36 -1.03
C ILE A 103 -17.24 -9.90 -0.91
N GLY A 104 -17.69 -10.72 -1.88
CA GLY A 104 -19.07 -11.21 -1.92
C GLY A 104 -20.09 -10.16 -2.36
N SER A 105 -19.66 -9.13 -3.10
CA SER A 105 -20.50 -8.04 -3.60
C SER A 105 -20.15 -7.70 -5.05
N ARG A 106 -21.15 -7.36 -5.85
CA ARG A 106 -20.98 -6.84 -7.22
C ARG A 106 -20.88 -5.31 -7.25
N ARG A 107 -21.16 -4.63 -6.15
CA ARG A 107 -21.11 -3.18 -6.02
C ARG A 107 -19.79 -2.80 -5.37
N LEU A 108 -18.77 -2.66 -6.19
CA LEU A 108 -17.41 -2.35 -5.73
C LEU A 108 -17.16 -0.85 -5.77
N GLY A 109 -16.58 -0.32 -4.67
CA GLY A 109 -16.02 1.02 -4.59
C GLY A 109 -14.50 0.98 -4.56
N ILE A 110 -13.87 2.01 -5.10
CA ILE A 110 -12.41 2.24 -4.99
C ILE A 110 -12.21 3.48 -4.12
N LEU A 111 -11.33 3.40 -3.13
CA LEU A 111 -11.05 4.53 -2.25
C LEU A 111 -10.10 5.53 -2.93
N PRO A 112 -10.57 6.73 -3.31
CA PRO A 112 -9.70 7.81 -3.76
C PRO A 112 -8.71 8.16 -2.66
N GLY A 113 -7.45 8.46 -3.01
CA GLY A 113 -6.40 8.68 -2.01
C GLY A 113 -5.95 7.42 -1.26
N GLY A 114 -6.75 6.37 -1.24
CA GLY A 114 -6.37 5.03 -0.76
C GLY A 114 -5.60 4.21 -1.78
N PHE A 115 -5.21 4.80 -2.90
CA PHE A 115 -4.35 4.18 -3.90
C PHE A 115 -3.08 5.00 -4.14
N GLY A 116 -2.01 4.36 -4.56
CA GLY A 116 -0.78 5.06 -4.89
C GLY A 116 0.43 4.14 -4.99
N ILE A 117 1.53 4.76 -5.37
CA ILE A 117 2.83 4.11 -5.38
C ILE A 117 3.53 4.46 -4.07
N ARG A 118 3.92 3.44 -3.32
CA ARG A 118 4.74 3.60 -2.13
C ARG A 118 6.22 3.49 -2.48
N ILE A 119 7.01 4.37 -1.86
CA ILE A 119 8.45 4.45 -2.00
C ILE A 119 9.07 4.26 -0.61
N ASP A 120 9.49 3.03 -0.29
CA ASP A 120 10.11 2.73 1.00
C ASP A 120 11.64 2.73 0.83
N TYR A 121 12.28 3.81 1.29
CA TYR A 121 13.72 4.03 1.13
C TYR A 121 14.57 3.06 1.95
N PRO A 122 15.82 2.79 1.50
CA PRO A 122 16.76 1.97 2.25
C PRO A 122 17.01 2.50 3.66
N LYS A 123 16.92 1.62 4.66
CA LYS A 123 17.25 1.90 6.08
C LYS A 123 16.46 3.06 6.71
N ASP A 124 15.37 3.49 6.07
CA ASP A 124 14.50 4.55 6.57
C ASP A 124 13.35 3.94 7.39
N ARG A 125 13.27 4.36 8.66
CA ARG A 125 12.20 3.92 9.58
C ARG A 125 11.03 4.91 9.62
N TYR A 126 11.21 6.13 9.17
CA TYR A 126 10.21 7.17 9.23
C TYR A 126 8.94 6.78 8.44
N TRP A 127 9.12 6.24 7.23
CA TRP A 127 8.04 5.84 6.34
C TRP A 127 7.51 4.41 6.55
N LYS A 128 8.04 3.69 7.56
CA LYS A 128 7.54 2.36 7.90
C LYS A 128 6.14 2.45 8.48
N ALA A 129 5.13 1.87 7.80
CA ALA A 129 3.79 1.75 8.35
C ALA A 129 3.82 0.87 9.60
N ARG A 130 3.25 1.39 10.70
CA ARG A 130 3.13 0.69 12.00
C ARG A 130 2.06 -0.39 11.91
N LEU A 131 1.91 -1.20 12.95
CA LEU A 131 0.84 -2.20 13.03
C LEU A 131 -0.53 -1.51 12.98
N HIS A 132 -1.35 -1.87 11.98
CA HIS A 132 -2.65 -1.26 11.72
C HIS A 132 -3.60 -2.21 10.99
N GLN A 133 -4.83 -1.77 10.83
CA GLN A 133 -5.82 -2.26 9.89
C GLN A 133 -6.13 -1.13 8.91
N ASP A 134 -6.29 -1.44 7.63
CA ASP A 134 -6.58 -0.40 6.65
C ASP A 134 -7.94 0.26 6.86
N TYR A 135 -8.95 -0.49 7.27
CA TYR A 135 -10.28 0.06 7.52
C TYR A 135 -10.26 1.25 8.47
N THR A 136 -9.47 1.20 9.54
CA THR A 136 -9.43 2.27 10.56
C THR A 136 -8.87 3.60 10.04
N SER A 137 -8.09 3.59 8.97
CA SER A 137 -7.51 4.79 8.35
C SER A 137 -8.14 5.17 7.02
N GLN A 138 -8.74 4.22 6.34
CA GLN A 138 -9.27 4.43 4.98
C GLN A 138 -10.79 4.55 4.96
N LEU A 139 -11.49 3.94 5.93
CA LEU A 139 -12.94 3.82 6.00
C LEU A 139 -13.56 3.16 4.75
N GLY A 140 -14.59 3.77 4.17
CA GLY A 140 -15.40 3.12 3.15
C GLY A 140 -16.27 2.06 3.79
N SER A 141 -15.83 0.82 3.79
CA SER A 141 -16.54 -0.32 4.42
C SER A 141 -15.54 -1.26 5.09
N PRO A 142 -15.90 -1.91 6.22
CA PRO A 142 -15.05 -2.95 6.81
C PRO A 142 -14.88 -4.16 5.89
N ASN A 143 -15.84 -4.40 4.98
CA ASN A 143 -15.76 -5.43 3.94
C ASN A 143 -15.01 -4.91 2.72
N GLY A 144 -13.71 -5.00 2.74
CA GLY A 144 -12.84 -4.54 1.68
C GLY A 144 -11.51 -5.29 1.64
N ILE A 145 -10.78 -5.04 0.56
CA ILE A 145 -9.49 -5.66 0.27
C ILE A 145 -8.44 -4.64 -0.12
N VAL A 146 -7.22 -4.88 0.30
CA VAL A 146 -6.02 -4.21 -0.17
C VAL A 146 -5.40 -5.04 -1.28
N CYS A 147 -5.10 -4.40 -2.40
CA CYS A 147 -4.36 -4.96 -3.51
C CYS A 147 -2.93 -4.41 -3.49
N TYR A 148 -1.95 -5.29 -3.44
CA TYR A 148 -0.54 -4.93 -3.28
C TYR A 148 0.30 -5.62 -4.35
N THR A 149 1.03 -4.84 -5.15
CA THR A 149 1.93 -5.34 -6.20
C THR A 149 3.27 -4.63 -6.14
N PRO A 150 4.39 -5.35 -5.96
CA PRO A 150 5.71 -4.72 -5.96
C PRO A 150 6.17 -4.42 -7.40
N LEU A 151 6.99 -3.38 -7.56
CA LEU A 151 7.69 -3.07 -8.83
C LEU A 151 9.08 -3.72 -8.91
N GLY A 152 9.33 -4.70 -8.07
CA GLY A 152 10.54 -5.51 -8.07
C GLY A 152 10.41 -6.63 -7.05
N ASN A 153 11.17 -7.69 -7.21
CA ASN A 153 11.09 -8.85 -6.32
C ASN A 153 11.34 -8.46 -4.86
N LEU A 154 10.41 -8.86 -3.99
CA LEU A 154 10.53 -8.69 -2.55
C LEU A 154 11.37 -9.82 -1.97
N THR A 155 12.49 -9.46 -1.39
CA THR A 155 13.32 -10.33 -0.57
C THR A 155 13.11 -10.00 0.90
N GLN A 156 13.51 -10.88 1.81
CA GLN A 156 13.43 -10.62 3.25
C GLN A 156 14.13 -9.31 3.65
N ARG A 157 15.28 -8.99 3.02
CA ARG A 157 16.02 -7.74 3.27
C ARG A 157 15.27 -6.48 2.80
N LYS A 158 14.41 -6.58 1.79
CA LYS A 158 13.55 -5.46 1.35
C LYS A 158 12.35 -5.20 2.28
N GLY A 159 12.18 -6.03 3.32
CA GLY A 159 11.14 -5.85 4.32
C GLY A 159 9.72 -5.98 3.76
N PRO A 160 9.32 -7.18 3.31
CA PRO A 160 7.95 -7.41 2.82
C PRO A 160 6.91 -7.07 3.89
N VAL A 161 5.68 -6.80 3.46
CA VAL A 161 4.57 -6.60 4.39
C VAL A 161 4.39 -7.83 5.26
N ILE A 162 4.21 -7.62 6.55
CA ILE A 162 3.99 -8.65 7.56
C ILE A 162 2.49 -8.72 7.83
N LEU A 163 1.89 -9.87 7.56
CA LEU A 163 0.47 -10.14 7.79
C LEU A 163 0.31 -11.04 9.01
N TYR A 164 -0.67 -10.73 9.86
CA TYR A 164 -1.05 -11.53 11.01
C TYR A 164 -2.33 -12.31 10.66
N THR A 165 -2.15 -13.54 10.17
CA THR A 165 -3.24 -14.32 9.55
C THR A 165 -4.39 -14.57 10.54
N LYS A 166 -5.64 -14.62 10.00
CA LYS A 166 -6.88 -14.81 10.78
C LYS A 166 -7.25 -13.65 11.73
N SER A 167 -6.43 -12.60 11.84
CA SER A 167 -6.73 -11.47 12.75
C SER A 167 -7.95 -10.66 12.33
N HIS A 168 -8.31 -10.66 11.04
CA HIS A 168 -9.51 -10.01 10.52
C HIS A 168 -10.82 -10.57 11.13
N LYS A 169 -10.82 -11.85 11.54
CA LYS A 169 -11.98 -12.51 12.16
C LYS A 169 -12.38 -11.89 13.51
N ARG A 170 -11.48 -11.14 14.14
CA ARG A 170 -11.80 -10.44 15.38
C ARG A 170 -12.58 -9.14 15.14
N GLY A 171 -12.68 -8.65 13.91
CA GLY A 171 -13.25 -7.35 13.61
C GLY A 171 -12.26 -6.20 13.80
N VAL A 172 -12.75 -5.04 14.17
CA VAL A 172 -11.96 -3.81 14.30
C VAL A 172 -11.19 -3.79 15.63
N PHE A 173 -9.91 -3.41 15.55
CA PHE A 173 -9.07 -3.15 16.72
C PHE A 173 -9.04 -1.65 17.05
N ASN A 174 -8.97 -1.32 18.33
CA ASN A 174 -8.83 0.06 18.77
C ASN A 174 -7.52 0.67 18.29
N THR A 175 -7.62 1.76 17.54
CA THR A 175 -6.49 2.55 17.07
C THR A 175 -6.06 3.53 18.15
N LYS A 176 -4.75 3.70 18.32
CA LYS A 176 -4.11 4.69 19.19
C LYS A 176 -3.44 5.76 18.33
N VAL A 177 -3.32 6.95 18.90
CA VAL A 177 -2.69 8.10 18.26
C VAL A 177 -1.41 8.46 19.01
N ASP A 178 -0.30 8.64 18.30
CA ASP A 178 0.99 9.04 18.82
C ASP A 178 1.45 10.36 18.15
N LEU A 179 0.85 11.46 18.58
CA LEU A 179 1.19 12.79 18.07
C LEU A 179 2.62 13.20 18.48
N SER A 180 3.16 12.66 19.58
CA SER A 180 4.54 12.95 20.00
C SER A 180 5.57 12.37 19.03
N GLY A 181 5.33 11.15 18.54
CA GLY A 181 6.16 10.52 17.52
C GLY A 181 6.14 11.29 16.19
N LEU A 182 4.98 11.81 15.79
CA LEU A 182 4.83 12.66 14.61
C LEU A 182 5.60 13.98 14.77
N LYS A 183 5.38 14.71 15.87
CA LYS A 183 6.07 15.99 16.17
C LYS A 183 7.60 15.83 16.21
N LYS A 184 8.08 14.73 16.77
CA LYS A 184 9.52 14.39 16.85
C LYS A 184 10.07 13.80 15.54
N LYS A 185 9.31 13.78 14.45
CA LYS A 185 9.69 13.20 13.14
C LYS A 185 10.19 11.75 13.22
N LYS A 186 9.66 10.97 14.17
CA LYS A 186 10.00 9.54 14.32
C LYS A 186 9.15 8.64 13.42
N THR A 187 7.97 9.11 13.03
CA THR A 187 7.04 8.41 12.13
C THR A 187 6.24 9.43 11.33
N TYR A 188 5.86 9.07 10.10
CA TYR A 188 4.91 9.83 9.29
C TYR A 188 3.46 9.53 9.67
N ASP A 189 3.22 8.35 10.29
CA ASP A 189 1.91 7.86 10.63
C ASP A 189 1.74 7.82 12.14
N PRO A 190 0.94 8.72 12.73
CA PRO A 190 0.68 8.74 14.16
C PRO A 190 -0.23 7.60 14.62
N TYR A 191 -0.95 6.95 13.69
CA TYR A 191 -1.96 5.97 14.02
C TYR A 191 -1.37 4.56 14.09
N TYR A 192 -1.77 3.79 15.10
CA TYR A 192 -1.31 2.41 15.26
C TYR A 192 -2.22 1.62 16.18
N ILE A 193 -2.16 0.31 16.08
CA ILE A 193 -2.83 -0.60 17.01
C ILE A 193 -1.84 -1.01 18.09
N LYS A 194 -2.18 -0.72 19.34
CA LYS A 194 -1.42 -1.19 20.50
C LYS A 194 -1.97 -2.53 20.95
N ILE A 195 -1.22 -3.59 20.74
CA ILE A 195 -1.53 -4.94 21.16
C ILE A 195 -0.35 -5.53 21.93
N SER A 196 -0.59 -6.29 23.00
CA SER A 196 0.49 -6.94 23.71
C SER A 196 1.16 -8.01 22.86
N LYS A 197 2.47 -8.23 23.06
CA LYS A 197 3.21 -9.29 22.35
C LYS A 197 2.55 -10.67 22.54
N LYS A 198 2.01 -10.97 23.74
CA LYS A 198 1.28 -12.22 24.04
C LYS A 198 0.05 -12.37 23.14
N ASN A 199 -0.74 -11.31 22.98
CA ASN A 199 -1.94 -11.35 22.15
C ASN A 199 -1.60 -11.35 20.64
N LEU A 200 -0.52 -10.71 20.22
CA LEU A 200 -0.10 -10.73 18.83
C LEU A 200 0.44 -12.10 18.40
N LYS A 201 1.12 -12.83 19.31
CA LYS A 201 1.65 -14.18 19.07
C LYS A 201 0.55 -15.23 18.80
N LYS A 202 -0.72 -14.94 19.10
CA LYS A 202 -1.85 -15.82 18.73
C LYS A 202 -2.06 -15.93 17.23
N TYR A 203 -1.56 -14.97 16.46
CA TYR A 203 -1.71 -14.94 15.01
C TYR A 203 -0.44 -15.44 14.33
N LYS A 204 -0.60 -16.36 13.40
CA LYS A 204 0.52 -16.82 12.59
C LYS A 204 0.98 -15.71 11.65
N ILE A 205 2.29 -15.48 11.57
CA ILE A 205 2.89 -14.48 10.70
C ILE A 205 3.04 -15.02 9.29
N LYS A 206 2.67 -14.19 8.32
CA LYS A 206 2.95 -14.40 6.89
C LYS A 206 3.65 -13.18 6.30
N TYR A 207 4.86 -13.37 5.77
CA TYR A 207 5.55 -12.36 4.98
C TYR A 207 5.03 -12.38 3.55
N LEU A 208 4.67 -11.21 3.02
CA LEU A 208 4.16 -11.06 1.67
C LEU A 208 5.32 -11.03 0.65
N ASN A 209 5.98 -12.18 0.50
CA ASN A 209 7.09 -12.36 -0.44
C ASN A 209 6.55 -12.50 -1.86
N LEU A 210 6.60 -11.43 -2.64
CA LEU A 210 6.06 -11.34 -3.99
C LEU A 210 7.14 -11.06 -5.01
N LYS A 211 6.95 -11.58 -6.23
CA LYS A 211 7.65 -11.14 -7.43
C LYS A 211 6.93 -9.94 -8.05
N GLU A 212 7.60 -9.20 -8.92
CA GLU A 212 7.09 -7.95 -9.52
C GLU A 212 5.79 -8.10 -10.33
N THR A 213 5.43 -9.32 -10.74
CA THR A 213 4.19 -9.61 -11.47
C THR A 213 3.10 -10.22 -10.59
N ASP A 214 3.41 -10.52 -9.32
CA ASP A 214 2.47 -11.12 -8.39
C ASP A 214 1.51 -10.07 -7.81
N LEU A 215 0.31 -10.50 -7.48
CA LEU A 215 -0.67 -9.74 -6.75
C LEU A 215 -0.86 -10.34 -5.35
N GLY A 216 -0.60 -9.56 -4.32
CA GLY A 216 -1.00 -9.84 -2.95
C GLY A 216 -2.33 -9.17 -2.65
N ILE A 217 -3.27 -9.90 -2.07
CA ILE A 217 -4.55 -9.37 -1.63
C ILE A 217 -4.69 -9.67 -0.15
N PHE A 218 -5.17 -8.71 0.65
CA PHE A 218 -5.49 -8.96 2.05
C PHE A 218 -6.69 -8.12 2.52
N HIS A 219 -7.38 -8.64 3.52
CA HIS A 219 -8.62 -8.07 4.02
C HIS A 219 -8.36 -6.75 4.77
N PHE A 220 -9.27 -5.77 4.67
CA PHE A 220 -9.17 -4.47 5.36
C PHE A 220 -8.98 -4.58 6.88
N LEU A 221 -9.57 -5.59 7.47
CA LEU A 221 -9.47 -5.87 8.91
C LEU A 221 -8.28 -6.78 9.26
N LEU A 222 -7.44 -7.19 8.30
CA LEU A 222 -6.26 -7.98 8.62
C LEU A 222 -5.19 -7.09 9.26
N LEU A 223 -4.74 -7.44 10.47
CA LEU A 223 -3.60 -6.79 11.10
C LEU A 223 -2.36 -6.95 10.23
N HIS A 224 -1.69 -5.85 9.95
CA HIS A 224 -0.46 -5.88 9.18
C HIS A 224 0.44 -4.69 9.48
N GLU A 225 1.70 -4.79 9.10
CA GLU A 225 2.68 -3.72 9.19
C GLU A 225 3.70 -3.81 8.05
N SER A 226 4.41 -2.73 7.78
CA SER A 226 5.56 -2.78 6.87
C SER A 226 6.75 -3.47 7.52
N GLY A 227 7.40 -4.40 6.82
CA GLY A 227 8.74 -4.85 7.18
C GLY A 227 9.77 -3.73 7.00
N PHE A 228 10.86 -3.79 7.74
CA PHE A 228 11.96 -2.83 7.61
C PHE A 228 12.82 -3.12 6.38
N ASN A 229 13.01 -2.12 5.52
CA ASN A 229 13.90 -2.25 4.36
C ASN A 229 15.36 -2.09 4.79
N SER A 230 16.03 -3.20 5.06
CA SER A 230 17.46 -3.24 5.41
C SER A 230 18.37 -3.35 4.18
N SER A 231 17.81 -3.38 2.96
CA SER A 231 18.58 -3.45 1.71
C SER A 231 19.16 -2.08 1.32
N ASN A 232 19.94 -2.05 0.24
CA ASN A 232 20.46 -0.82 -0.37
C ASN A 232 19.61 -0.35 -1.57
N LYS A 233 18.42 -0.96 -1.81
CA LYS A 233 17.52 -0.62 -2.91
C LYS A 233 16.19 -0.15 -2.37
N ILE A 234 15.53 0.74 -3.08
CA ILE A 234 14.18 1.17 -2.77
C ILE A 234 13.21 -0.02 -2.93
N ARG A 235 12.27 -0.14 -2.01
CA ARG A 235 11.11 -1.01 -2.17
C ARG A 235 9.98 -0.17 -2.76
N TRP A 236 9.66 -0.44 -4.01
CA TRP A 236 8.53 0.15 -4.70
C TRP A 236 7.34 -0.79 -4.66
N SER A 237 6.17 -0.26 -4.38
CA SER A 237 4.93 -1.02 -4.46
C SER A 237 3.75 -0.16 -4.89
N MET A 238 2.86 -0.76 -5.65
CA MET A 238 1.56 -0.21 -6.02
C MET A 238 0.52 -0.76 -5.06
N VAL A 239 -0.28 0.13 -4.49
CA VAL A 239 -1.31 -0.22 -3.51
C VAL A 239 -2.60 0.47 -3.91
N HIS A 240 -3.69 -0.28 -3.93
CA HIS A 240 -5.03 0.28 -4.05
C HIS A 240 -6.02 -0.55 -3.23
N ARG A 241 -7.19 0.00 -3.02
CA ARG A 241 -8.18 -0.54 -2.10
C ARG A 241 -9.53 -0.61 -2.76
N ILE A 242 -10.19 -1.76 -2.61
CA ILE A 242 -11.53 -2.03 -3.13
C ILE A 242 -12.40 -2.44 -1.95
N PHE A 243 -13.60 -1.88 -1.87
CA PHE A 243 -14.53 -2.15 -0.77
C PHE A 243 -15.95 -2.44 -1.29
N ASP A 244 -16.77 -3.01 -0.45
CA ASP A 244 -18.19 -3.24 -0.71
C ASP A 244 -18.96 -1.92 -0.60
N PHE A 245 -19.39 -1.40 -1.74
CA PHE A 245 -20.14 -0.15 -1.83
C PHE A 245 -21.57 -0.28 -1.29
N SER A 246 -22.13 -1.49 -1.22
CA SER A 246 -23.46 -1.77 -0.68
C SER A 246 -23.47 -2.09 0.81
N HIS A 247 -22.32 -2.11 1.47
CA HIS A 247 -22.23 -2.42 2.89
C HIS A 247 -22.94 -1.36 3.74
N LYS A 248 -23.79 -1.81 4.69
CA LYS A 248 -24.59 -0.93 5.54
C LYS A 248 -23.77 0.18 6.22
N GLN A 249 -22.55 -0.13 6.64
CA GLN A 249 -21.71 0.86 7.30
C GLN A 249 -21.18 1.93 6.33
N ALA A 250 -20.89 1.60 5.07
CA ALA A 250 -20.52 2.58 4.05
C ALA A 250 -21.70 3.57 3.81
N ILE A 251 -22.90 3.04 3.70
CA ILE A 251 -24.13 3.84 3.53
C ILE A 251 -24.35 4.75 4.74
N ASN A 252 -24.30 4.22 5.96
CA ASN A 252 -24.52 4.97 7.19
C ASN A 252 -23.47 6.07 7.42
N GLN A 253 -22.28 5.95 6.84
CA GLN A 253 -21.21 6.93 6.90
C GLN A 253 -21.17 7.86 5.68
N ASN A 254 -22.20 7.85 4.82
CA ASN A 254 -22.23 8.63 3.58
C ASN A 254 -20.98 8.42 2.72
N TYR A 255 -20.47 7.19 2.69
CA TYR A 255 -19.27 6.81 1.94
C TYR A 255 -17.99 7.58 2.27
N ILE A 256 -17.89 8.15 3.46
CA ILE A 256 -16.68 8.82 3.91
C ILE A 256 -15.52 7.83 3.85
N GLY A 257 -14.42 8.22 3.20
CA GLY A 257 -13.22 7.40 3.14
C GLY A 257 -12.15 7.94 2.20
N GLY A 258 -10.96 7.33 2.29
CA GLY A 258 -9.78 7.76 1.57
C GLY A 258 -9.05 8.94 2.22
N LEU A 259 -7.79 9.14 1.83
CA LEU A 259 -6.93 10.17 2.40
C LEU A 259 -7.24 11.59 1.89
N MET A 260 -8.08 11.73 0.85
CA MET A 260 -8.36 13.03 0.22
C MET A 260 -9.40 13.87 0.99
N GLU A 261 -10.14 13.28 1.91
CA GLU A 261 -11.20 13.96 2.64
C GLU A 261 -10.75 14.65 3.93
N GLY A 262 -9.45 14.92 4.04
CA GLY A 262 -8.86 15.56 5.22
C GLY A 262 -8.67 14.60 6.38
N ASN A 263 -8.52 15.15 7.59
CA ASN A 263 -8.21 14.34 8.76
C ASN A 263 -9.40 13.47 9.16
N ILE A 264 -9.49 12.28 8.53
CA ILE A 264 -10.57 11.31 8.71
C ILE A 264 -10.81 11.00 10.19
N PHE A 265 -9.73 11.01 11.00
CA PHE A 265 -9.84 10.75 12.44
C PHE A 265 -10.51 11.88 13.22
N ASP A 266 -10.36 13.14 12.80
CA ASP A 266 -11.08 14.25 13.45
C ASP A 266 -12.58 14.22 13.09
N LYS A 267 -12.90 13.83 11.87
CA LYS A 267 -14.29 13.60 11.44
C LYS A 267 -14.90 12.34 12.08
N ASN A 268 -14.07 11.37 12.50
CA ASN A 268 -14.47 10.08 13.04
C ASN A 268 -14.60 10.01 14.57
N LYS A 269 -14.46 11.13 15.29
CA LYS A 269 -14.70 11.14 16.74
C LYS A 269 -16.06 10.57 17.15
N ASN A 270 -17.03 10.53 16.23
CA ASN A 270 -18.39 10.04 16.44
C ASN A 270 -18.66 8.68 15.75
N ILE A 271 -17.70 8.07 15.06
CA ILE A 271 -17.90 6.76 14.43
C ILE A 271 -17.66 5.70 15.50
N LYS A 272 -18.75 5.11 15.99
CA LYS A 272 -18.67 3.91 16.80
C LYS A 272 -18.23 2.76 15.90
N TYR A 273 -17.02 2.27 16.11
CA TYR A 273 -16.57 1.01 15.53
C TYR A 273 -17.36 -0.11 16.20
N LEU A 274 -18.14 -0.82 15.40
CA LEU A 274 -18.92 -1.98 15.87
C LEU A 274 -18.02 -3.15 16.23
#